data_441ff6396b49cfb1953be06b683d18e6
#
_entry.id   441ff6396b49cfb1953be06b683d18e6
#
_cell.length_a   1.000
_cell.length_b   1.000
_cell.length_c   1.000
_cell.angle_alpha   90.00
_cell.angle_beta   90.00
_cell.angle_gamma   90.00
#
_symmetry.space_group_name_H-M   'P 1'
#
loop_
_entity.id
_entity.type
_entity.pdbx_description
1 polymer ?
#
loop_
_entity_poly.entity_id
_entity_poly.type
_entity_poly.pdbx_seq_one_letter_code
_entity_poly.pdbx_strand_id
1 'polypeptide(L)'
;MIKKITFITVNYAPEDTAIGLYTSQLAEFLVTKGYNVSVITGFPYYPMWEIPKNYKDKPNYFSEEINGVQIHRYKFYVPKNRNFFHRILHIMSFNYGNAFNLKKIKKADLIFCNIPFTTNVMLGLYLKRKLKAKLWTSIKDFEFDAAYDSGLLKQNFASKVFKKILYKIEAYLFTKSDIISSISFNMVDRIKQKAPKTNPVFFPDWVDVDFINPENYTHHPHISRDKFTILYSGNIGQKQNWNVYITLAKKLSLYKDIEFVLVGEGAFKNDLLKIIEQEGLGEFIKYYEPIPYEDLSDLLCSADLHVLFQKSDIIDSVMPSKILGMMSSARPSIITGDQSSEVAKHIRLSQAWGFYNNEEIEQIFEDILKIKEDREFQKTVGKKARTYMIENFSKDKILNSFLDKIYKL
;
A
#
# COMPACT_ATOMS: atom_id res chain seq x y z
N MET A 1 16.94 8.59 25.99
CA MET A 1 17.28 8.07 24.64
C MET A 1 16.40 6.86 24.35
N ILE A 2 15.68 6.85 23.24
CA ILE A 2 14.83 5.73 22.82
C ILE A 2 15.70 4.52 22.47
N LYS A 3 15.43 3.38 23.08
CA LYS A 3 16.10 2.11 22.80
C LYS A 3 15.14 0.94 22.64
N LYS A 4 13.94 1.03 23.22
CA LYS A 4 12.92 -0.02 23.20
C LYS A 4 11.69 0.48 22.48
N ILE A 5 11.34 -0.16 21.36
CA ILE A 5 10.23 0.22 20.50
C ILE A 5 9.21 -0.92 20.45
N THR A 6 7.94 -0.59 20.69
CA THR A 6 6.84 -1.56 20.58
C THR A 6 5.89 -1.14 19.48
N PHE A 7 5.70 -2.01 18.50
CA PHE A 7 4.71 -1.84 17.45
C PHE A 7 3.36 -2.45 17.87
N ILE A 8 2.27 -1.78 17.50
CA ILE A 8 0.91 -2.32 17.58
C ILE A 8 0.32 -2.21 16.17
N THR A 9 0.12 -3.34 15.53
CA THR A 9 -0.31 -3.42 14.13
C THR A 9 -1.18 -4.63 13.90
N VAL A 10 -2.11 -4.57 12.95
CA VAL A 10 -2.96 -5.73 12.61
C VAL A 10 -2.22 -6.75 11.76
N ASN A 11 -1.38 -6.28 10.84
CA ASN A 11 -0.60 -7.10 9.91
C ASN A 11 0.90 -6.99 10.21
N TYR A 12 1.58 -8.12 10.15
CA TYR A 12 3.02 -8.25 10.34
C TYR A 12 3.53 -9.53 9.67
N ALA A 13 4.85 -9.66 9.46
CA ALA A 13 5.46 -10.88 8.92
C ALA A 13 4.83 -12.17 9.50
N PRO A 14 4.60 -13.23 8.71
CA PRO A 14 5.08 -13.44 7.35
C PRO A 14 4.18 -12.84 6.24
N GLU A 15 3.28 -11.90 6.56
CA GLU A 15 2.50 -11.19 5.56
C GLU A 15 3.43 -10.21 4.80
N ASP A 16 3.69 -10.50 3.53
CA ASP A 16 4.65 -9.83 2.66
C ASP A 16 4.04 -8.71 1.79
N THR A 17 2.84 -8.29 2.11
CA THR A 17 2.09 -7.27 1.37
C THR A 17 1.59 -6.14 2.25
N ALA A 18 1.40 -4.96 1.65
CA ALA A 18 0.80 -3.79 2.29
C ALA A 18 1.45 -3.45 3.65
N ILE A 19 0.63 -3.24 4.69
CA ILE A 19 1.06 -2.84 6.03
C ILE A 19 1.99 -3.87 6.66
N GLY A 20 1.76 -5.17 6.41
CA GLY A 20 2.59 -6.26 6.91
C GLY A 20 4.04 -6.11 6.46
N LEU A 21 4.25 -5.95 5.16
CA LEU A 21 5.57 -5.76 4.55
C LEU A 21 6.31 -4.55 5.13
N TYR A 22 5.68 -3.37 5.05
CA TYR A 22 6.34 -2.13 5.49
C TYR A 22 6.63 -2.10 7.00
N THR A 23 5.72 -2.64 7.81
CA THR A 23 5.93 -2.69 9.26
C THR A 23 7.05 -3.65 9.62
N SER A 24 7.14 -4.80 8.94
CA SER A 24 8.20 -5.77 9.16
C SER A 24 9.57 -5.21 8.76
N GLN A 25 9.68 -4.60 7.59
CA GLN A 25 10.92 -3.97 7.14
C GLN A 25 11.38 -2.85 8.07
N LEU A 26 10.46 -2.01 8.59
CA LEU A 26 10.80 -0.97 9.57
C LEU A 26 11.29 -1.59 10.89
N ALA A 27 10.61 -2.61 11.39
CA ALA A 27 10.98 -3.26 12.64
C ALA A 27 12.35 -3.96 12.55
N GLU A 28 12.60 -4.67 11.47
CA GLU A 28 13.89 -5.33 11.19
C GLU A 28 15.02 -4.31 11.01
N PHE A 29 14.79 -3.23 10.27
CA PHE A 29 15.76 -2.15 10.15
C PHE A 29 16.14 -1.57 11.52
N LEU A 30 15.18 -1.37 12.41
CA LEU A 30 15.46 -0.89 13.76
C LEU A 30 16.30 -1.88 14.57
N VAL A 31 16.06 -3.18 14.41
CA VAL A 31 16.92 -4.22 15.01
C VAL A 31 18.37 -4.12 14.51
N THR A 32 18.58 -3.94 13.19
CA THR A 32 19.94 -3.75 12.65
C THR A 32 20.64 -2.47 13.16
N LYS A 33 19.84 -1.48 13.61
CA LYS A 33 20.37 -0.26 14.25
C LYS A 33 20.53 -0.38 15.77
N GLY A 34 20.37 -1.59 16.33
CA GLY A 34 20.59 -1.89 17.75
C GLY A 34 19.42 -1.53 18.67
N TYR A 35 18.22 -1.31 18.13
CA TYR A 35 17.01 -1.15 18.94
C TYR A 35 16.44 -2.50 19.36
N ASN A 36 15.87 -2.55 20.56
CA ASN A 36 15.08 -3.71 21.01
C ASN A 36 13.63 -3.51 20.55
N VAL A 37 13.18 -4.36 19.63
CA VAL A 37 11.88 -4.21 18.99
C VAL A 37 10.94 -5.34 19.39
N SER A 38 9.73 -4.97 19.79
CA SER A 38 8.62 -5.90 20.05
C SER A 38 7.41 -5.54 19.21
N VAL A 39 6.63 -6.53 18.80
CA VAL A 39 5.41 -6.34 18.00
C VAL A 39 4.23 -7.03 18.68
N ILE A 40 3.13 -6.31 18.82
CA ILE A 40 1.83 -6.85 19.21
C ILE A 40 0.97 -6.88 17.95
N THR A 41 0.53 -8.08 17.55
CA THR A 41 -0.20 -8.28 16.30
C THR A 41 -1.19 -9.44 16.38
N GLY A 42 -1.89 -9.68 15.28
CA GLY A 42 -2.73 -10.85 15.08
C GLY A 42 -1.97 -12.04 14.49
N PHE A 43 -2.67 -13.15 14.31
CA PHE A 43 -2.21 -14.21 13.43
C PHE A 43 -2.24 -13.71 11.99
N PRO A 44 -1.32 -14.15 11.11
CA PRO A 44 -1.36 -13.80 9.70
C PRO A 44 -2.67 -14.27 9.06
N TYR A 45 -3.26 -13.44 8.18
CA TYR A 45 -4.51 -13.78 7.49
C TYR A 45 -4.65 -13.06 6.14
N TYR A 46 -3.90 -12.00 5.93
CA TYR A 46 -3.99 -11.17 4.73
C TYR A 46 -2.94 -11.60 3.69
N PRO A 47 -3.21 -11.58 2.37
CA PRO A 47 -4.44 -11.06 1.72
C PRO A 47 -5.59 -12.08 1.60
N MET A 48 -5.38 -13.36 1.94
CA MET A 48 -6.34 -14.45 1.70
C MET A 48 -7.57 -14.43 2.62
N TRP A 49 -7.54 -13.64 3.69
CA TRP A 49 -8.57 -13.64 4.76
C TRP A 49 -8.75 -15.01 5.40
N GLU A 50 -7.67 -15.74 5.50
CA GLU A 50 -7.61 -17.05 6.14
C GLU A 50 -6.28 -17.23 6.88
N ILE A 51 -6.33 -17.82 8.08
CA ILE A 51 -5.12 -18.12 8.83
C ILE A 51 -4.38 -19.26 8.12
N PRO A 52 -3.09 -19.11 7.76
CA PRO A 52 -2.28 -20.14 7.12
C PRO A 52 -2.20 -21.44 7.93
N LYS A 53 -2.03 -22.56 7.25
CA LYS A 53 -2.01 -23.91 7.89
C LYS A 53 -1.00 -24.01 9.04
N ASN A 54 0.22 -23.47 8.87
CA ASN A 54 1.29 -23.48 9.85
C ASN A 54 0.99 -22.63 11.12
N TYR A 55 -0.06 -21.81 11.10
CA TYR A 55 -0.53 -21.03 12.24
C TYR A 55 -1.85 -21.56 12.84
N LYS A 56 -2.62 -22.39 12.10
CA LYS A 56 -3.96 -22.87 12.56
C LYS A 56 -3.91 -23.59 13.90
N ASP A 57 -2.88 -24.39 14.13
CA ASP A 57 -2.75 -25.26 15.31
C ASP A 57 -1.97 -24.60 16.47
N LYS A 58 -1.52 -23.35 16.28
CA LYS A 58 -0.87 -22.62 17.37
C LYS A 58 -1.88 -22.18 18.42
N PRO A 59 -1.47 -22.06 19.71
CA PRO A 59 -2.35 -21.59 20.78
C PRO A 59 -2.82 -20.15 20.53
N ASN A 60 -3.95 -19.78 21.12
CA ASN A 60 -4.56 -18.45 20.90
C ASN A 60 -3.61 -17.28 21.19
N TYR A 61 -2.71 -17.44 22.16
CA TYR A 61 -1.64 -16.51 22.46
C TYR A 61 -0.31 -17.18 22.12
N PHE A 62 0.32 -16.70 21.07
CA PHE A 62 1.57 -17.27 20.58
C PHE A 62 2.65 -16.19 20.50
N SER A 63 3.87 -16.54 20.87
CA SER A 63 5.02 -15.64 20.75
C SER A 63 6.12 -16.32 19.97
N GLU A 64 6.74 -15.59 19.08
CA GLU A 64 7.85 -16.04 18.24
C GLU A 64 8.86 -14.90 18.05
N GLU A 65 10.00 -15.23 17.51
CA GLU A 65 11.01 -14.27 17.08
C GLU A 65 11.27 -14.44 15.59
N ILE A 66 11.24 -13.36 14.84
CA ILE A 66 11.57 -13.32 13.42
C ILE A 66 12.56 -12.18 13.22
N ASN A 67 13.73 -12.46 12.65
CA ASN A 67 14.79 -11.48 12.34
C ASN A 67 15.15 -10.55 13.53
N GLY A 68 15.21 -11.13 14.75
CA GLY A 68 15.53 -10.40 15.99
C GLY A 68 14.37 -9.57 16.56
N VAL A 69 13.19 -9.64 15.98
CA VAL A 69 11.98 -8.96 16.46
C VAL A 69 11.14 -9.92 17.31
N GLN A 70 10.82 -9.51 18.54
CA GLN A 70 9.93 -10.27 19.43
C GLN A 70 8.48 -10.03 19.09
N ILE A 71 7.74 -11.06 18.67
CA ILE A 71 6.36 -10.94 18.18
C ILE A 71 5.42 -11.63 19.16
N HIS A 72 4.36 -10.90 19.54
CA HIS A 72 3.29 -11.40 20.41
C HIS A 72 1.98 -11.39 19.64
N ARG A 73 1.49 -12.57 19.26
CA ARG A 73 0.29 -12.75 18.44
C ARG A 73 -0.92 -13.18 19.27
N TYR A 74 -2.07 -12.78 18.78
CA TYR A 74 -3.35 -13.29 19.22
C TYR A 74 -4.15 -13.84 18.05
N LYS A 75 -4.74 -15.03 18.22
CA LYS A 75 -5.62 -15.67 17.24
C LYS A 75 -6.99 -15.02 17.29
N PHE A 76 -7.16 -13.95 16.55
CA PHE A 76 -8.39 -13.18 16.53
C PHE A 76 -9.36 -13.66 15.45
N TYR A 77 -10.60 -13.20 15.50
CA TYR A 77 -11.63 -13.56 14.54
C TYR A 77 -11.31 -13.02 13.15
N VAL A 78 -11.17 -13.92 12.16
CA VAL A 78 -11.01 -13.56 10.74
C VAL A 78 -12.29 -13.94 9.99
N PRO A 79 -13.06 -12.97 9.49
CA PRO A 79 -14.36 -13.22 8.87
C PRO A 79 -14.23 -13.78 7.45
N LYS A 80 -15.00 -14.82 7.13
CA LYS A 80 -15.22 -15.26 5.74
C LYS A 80 -16.11 -14.27 5.00
N ASN A 81 -17.17 -13.78 5.66
CA ASN A 81 -18.05 -12.74 5.13
C ASN A 81 -17.62 -11.37 5.65
N ARG A 82 -17.28 -10.45 4.76
CA ARG A 82 -16.68 -9.14 5.06
C ARG A 82 -17.69 -8.00 5.17
N ASN A 83 -18.93 -8.28 5.60
CA ASN A 83 -19.92 -7.26 5.85
C ASN A 83 -19.55 -6.40 7.08
N PHE A 84 -20.26 -5.28 7.26
CA PHE A 84 -19.99 -4.31 8.32
C PHE A 84 -19.93 -4.91 9.73
N PHE A 85 -20.90 -5.77 10.09
CA PHE A 85 -20.95 -6.39 11.40
C PHE A 85 -19.75 -7.30 11.68
N HIS A 86 -19.40 -8.15 10.71
CA HIS A 86 -18.23 -9.03 10.83
C HIS A 86 -16.90 -8.26 10.88
N ARG A 87 -16.82 -7.09 10.21
CA ARG A 87 -15.66 -6.20 10.33
C ARG A 87 -15.54 -5.60 11.72
N ILE A 88 -16.64 -5.18 12.34
CA ILE A 88 -16.62 -4.71 13.74
C ILE A 88 -16.16 -5.82 14.67
N LEU A 89 -16.71 -7.05 14.55
CA LEU A 89 -16.27 -8.20 15.36
C LEU A 89 -14.79 -8.51 15.16
N HIS A 90 -14.27 -8.40 13.95
CA HIS A 90 -12.87 -8.57 13.63
C HIS A 90 -11.98 -7.58 14.41
N ILE A 91 -12.32 -6.29 14.35
CA ILE A 91 -11.61 -5.22 15.08
C ILE A 91 -11.72 -5.41 16.60
N MET A 92 -12.92 -5.68 17.11
CA MET A 92 -13.14 -5.89 18.54
C MET A 92 -12.39 -7.11 19.07
N SER A 93 -12.42 -8.22 18.34
CA SER A 93 -11.71 -9.44 18.68
C SER A 93 -10.19 -9.19 18.73
N PHE A 94 -9.62 -8.48 17.73
CA PHE A 94 -8.22 -8.11 17.72
C PHE A 94 -7.83 -7.32 18.99
N ASN A 95 -8.59 -6.28 19.31
CA ASN A 95 -8.30 -5.39 20.44
C ASN A 95 -8.45 -6.11 21.78
N TYR A 96 -9.54 -6.89 21.94
CA TYR A 96 -9.79 -7.64 23.16
C TYR A 96 -8.62 -8.58 23.49
N GLY A 97 -8.20 -9.41 22.54
CA GLY A 97 -7.12 -10.35 22.77
C GLY A 97 -5.77 -9.66 22.94
N ASN A 98 -5.46 -8.66 22.12
CA ASN A 98 -4.18 -7.97 22.24
C ASN A 98 -4.06 -7.09 23.50
N ALA A 99 -5.17 -6.71 24.14
CA ALA A 99 -5.12 -6.08 25.45
C ALA A 99 -4.42 -6.98 26.50
N PHE A 100 -4.53 -8.31 26.38
CA PHE A 100 -3.79 -9.25 27.25
C PHE A 100 -2.30 -9.33 26.86
N ASN A 101 -1.97 -9.26 25.56
CA ASN A 101 -0.59 -9.24 25.11
C ASN A 101 0.18 -7.99 25.61
N LEU A 102 -0.49 -6.87 25.89
CA LEU A 102 0.15 -5.68 26.50
C LEU A 102 0.90 -5.99 27.81
N LYS A 103 0.47 -7.02 28.54
CA LYS A 103 1.13 -7.45 29.80
C LYS A 103 2.54 -8.01 29.56
N LYS A 104 2.85 -8.49 28.36
CA LYS A 104 4.17 -8.99 27.96
C LYS A 104 5.19 -7.85 27.78
N ILE A 105 4.73 -6.64 27.48
CA ILE A 105 5.58 -5.46 27.32
C ILE A 105 5.87 -4.86 28.69
N LYS A 106 7.09 -5.07 29.18
CA LYS A 106 7.53 -4.57 30.49
C LYS A 106 8.17 -3.18 30.44
N LYS A 107 8.81 -2.82 29.30
CA LYS A 107 9.45 -1.54 29.05
C LYS A 107 9.31 -1.19 27.57
N ALA A 108 8.96 0.06 27.30
CA ALA A 108 9.00 0.66 25.97
C ALA A 108 9.31 2.15 26.14
N ASP A 109 10.12 2.69 25.24
CA ASP A 109 10.41 4.13 25.18
C ASP A 109 9.54 4.79 24.12
N LEU A 110 9.23 4.04 23.04
CA LEU A 110 8.34 4.45 21.95
C LEU A 110 7.34 3.34 21.66
N ILE A 111 6.10 3.73 21.46
CA ILE A 111 5.01 2.87 20.96
C ILE A 111 4.62 3.39 19.58
N PHE A 112 4.65 2.51 18.59
CA PHE A 112 4.31 2.82 17.20
C PHE A 112 3.02 2.08 16.82
N CYS A 113 1.94 2.83 16.57
CA CYS A 113 0.64 2.28 16.23
C CYS A 113 0.34 2.49 14.74
N ASN A 114 0.07 1.41 14.00
CA ASN A 114 -0.47 1.50 12.65
C ASN A 114 -2.00 1.48 12.67
N ILE A 115 -2.60 2.40 11.91
CA ILE A 115 -4.00 2.37 11.51
C ILE A 115 -4.05 1.74 10.10
N PRO A 116 -4.95 0.74 9.81
CA PRO A 116 -6.39 1.03 9.81
C PRO A 116 -7.17 0.73 11.10
N PHE A 117 -6.69 -0.03 12.03
CA PHE A 117 -7.47 -0.19 13.26
C PHE A 117 -7.21 1.01 14.17
N THR A 118 -8.08 2.03 14.09
CA THR A 118 -8.01 3.24 14.93
C THR A 118 -7.97 2.91 16.43
N THR A 119 -8.56 1.79 16.80
CA THR A 119 -8.53 1.24 18.16
C THR A 119 -7.15 0.79 18.62
N ASN A 120 -6.18 0.53 17.72
CA ASN A 120 -4.78 0.28 18.10
C ASN A 120 -4.19 1.44 18.89
N VAL A 121 -4.63 2.67 18.58
CA VAL A 121 -4.19 3.87 19.31
C VAL A 121 -4.65 3.83 20.77
N MET A 122 -5.80 3.22 21.06
CA MET A 122 -6.27 3.04 22.45
C MET A 122 -5.34 2.11 23.24
N LEU A 123 -4.92 0.99 22.62
CA LEU A 123 -3.93 0.09 23.20
C LEU A 123 -2.59 0.80 23.41
N GLY A 124 -2.17 1.58 22.42
CA GLY A 124 -0.96 2.40 22.48
C GLY A 124 -1.00 3.45 23.59
N LEU A 125 -2.13 4.13 23.76
CA LEU A 125 -2.34 5.12 24.84
C LEU A 125 -2.28 4.48 26.23
N TYR A 126 -2.82 3.28 26.37
CA TYR A 126 -2.69 2.54 27.63
C TYR A 126 -1.22 2.28 27.98
N LEU A 127 -0.44 1.74 27.00
CA LEU A 127 1.00 1.49 27.22
C LEU A 127 1.78 2.81 27.43
N LYS A 128 1.50 3.85 26.66
CA LYS A 128 2.09 5.18 26.82
C LYS A 128 2.01 5.66 28.28
N ARG A 129 0.79 5.58 28.85
CA ARG A 129 0.56 5.99 30.24
C ARG A 129 1.26 5.08 31.24
N LYS A 130 1.12 3.75 31.06
CA LYS A 130 1.67 2.75 31.98
C LYS A 130 3.21 2.77 32.02
N LEU A 131 3.85 2.95 30.86
CA LEU A 131 5.31 2.84 30.71
C LEU A 131 6.00 4.21 30.62
N LYS A 132 5.22 5.32 30.63
CA LYS A 132 5.70 6.69 30.38
C LYS A 132 6.46 6.83 29.06
N ALA A 133 6.01 6.08 28.03
CA ALA A 133 6.58 6.04 26.71
C ALA A 133 6.03 7.16 25.81
N LYS A 134 6.70 7.43 24.70
CA LYS A 134 6.17 8.25 23.60
C LYS A 134 5.24 7.42 22.72
N LEU A 135 4.31 8.08 22.01
CA LEU A 135 3.38 7.43 21.09
C LEU A 135 3.49 8.06 19.70
N TRP A 136 3.81 7.24 18.72
CA TRP A 136 3.72 7.58 17.30
C TRP A 136 2.54 6.84 16.67
N THR A 137 1.61 7.58 16.08
CA THR A 137 0.49 7.02 15.32
C THR A 137 0.74 7.21 13.82
N SER A 138 0.82 6.13 13.08
CA SER A 138 0.98 6.12 11.63
C SER A 138 -0.35 5.74 10.98
N ILE A 139 -0.91 6.66 10.18
CA ILE A 139 -2.20 6.48 9.52
C ILE A 139 -1.94 6.06 8.08
N LYS A 140 -2.32 4.82 7.76
CA LYS A 140 -2.23 4.23 6.42
C LYS A 140 -3.58 4.29 5.67
N ASP A 141 -4.69 4.39 6.42
CA ASP A 141 -6.04 4.52 5.89
C ASP A 141 -6.95 5.17 6.94
N PHE A 142 -8.00 5.86 6.50
CA PHE A 142 -9.04 6.39 7.37
C PHE A 142 -10.19 5.39 7.45
N GLU A 143 -10.12 4.49 8.43
CA GLU A 143 -11.05 3.39 8.61
C GLU A 143 -12.53 3.83 8.66
N PHE A 144 -12.81 4.92 9.35
CA PHE A 144 -14.18 5.42 9.49
C PHE A 144 -14.70 6.09 8.22
N ASP A 145 -13.83 6.71 7.45
CA ASP A 145 -14.18 7.28 6.15
C ASP A 145 -14.48 6.15 5.16
N ALA A 146 -13.59 5.15 5.07
CA ALA A 146 -13.76 3.99 4.21
C ALA A 146 -15.05 3.20 4.52
N ALA A 147 -15.39 3.03 5.81
CA ALA A 147 -16.62 2.36 6.23
C ALA A 147 -17.88 3.14 5.82
N TYR A 148 -17.83 4.47 5.82
CA TYR A 148 -18.95 5.32 5.41
C TYR A 148 -19.09 5.38 3.89
N ASP A 149 -18.00 5.58 3.16
CA ASP A 149 -17.97 5.75 1.71
C ASP A 149 -18.31 4.43 0.98
N SER A 150 -18.06 3.27 1.61
CA SER A 150 -18.46 1.96 1.07
C SER A 150 -19.97 1.69 1.09
N GLY A 151 -20.80 2.63 1.58
CA GLY A 151 -22.25 2.45 1.68
C GLY A 151 -22.71 1.42 2.72
N LEU A 152 -21.79 0.89 3.53
CA LEU A 152 -22.09 -0.09 4.57
C LEU A 152 -22.99 0.48 5.69
N LEU A 153 -23.03 1.81 5.82
CA LEU A 153 -23.92 2.52 6.74
C LEU A 153 -25.04 3.20 5.95
N LYS A 154 -26.30 2.87 6.23
CA LYS A 154 -27.45 3.57 5.65
C LYS A 154 -27.34 5.08 5.95
N GLN A 155 -27.57 5.93 4.96
CA GLN A 155 -27.49 7.39 5.12
C GLN A 155 -28.77 7.94 5.80
N ASN A 156 -28.93 7.68 7.09
CA ASN A 156 -30.02 8.23 7.89
C ASN A 156 -29.48 9.18 8.99
N PHE A 157 -30.36 9.86 9.70
CA PHE A 157 -29.98 10.80 10.75
C PHE A 157 -29.11 10.13 11.85
N ALA A 158 -29.46 8.92 12.26
CA ALA A 158 -28.71 8.20 13.29
C ALA A 158 -27.27 7.89 12.85
N SER A 159 -27.08 7.50 11.59
CA SER A 159 -25.73 7.24 11.05
C SER A 159 -24.88 8.52 10.93
N LYS A 160 -25.51 9.67 10.64
CA LYS A 160 -24.81 10.98 10.63
C LYS A 160 -24.33 11.37 12.03
N VAL A 161 -25.17 11.15 13.06
CA VAL A 161 -24.77 11.40 14.46
C VAL A 161 -23.67 10.44 14.87
N PHE A 162 -23.79 9.15 14.55
CA PHE A 162 -22.77 8.14 14.82
C PHE A 162 -21.43 8.47 14.17
N LYS A 163 -21.43 8.86 12.89
CA LYS A 163 -20.24 9.35 12.19
C LYS A 163 -19.56 10.50 12.95
N LYS A 164 -20.34 11.48 13.38
CA LYS A 164 -19.83 12.64 14.12
C LYS A 164 -19.18 12.23 15.46
N ILE A 165 -19.72 11.23 16.13
CA ILE A 165 -19.14 10.67 17.37
C ILE A 165 -17.82 9.97 17.06
N LEU A 166 -17.79 9.09 16.04
CA LEU A 166 -16.56 8.40 15.64
C LEU A 166 -15.44 9.37 15.25
N TYR A 167 -15.76 10.42 14.51
CA TYR A 167 -14.79 11.44 14.14
C TYR A 167 -14.27 12.23 15.34
N LYS A 168 -15.10 12.50 16.36
CA LYS A 168 -14.64 13.11 17.61
C LYS A 168 -13.69 12.20 18.38
N ILE A 169 -13.98 10.90 18.42
CA ILE A 169 -13.12 9.91 19.06
C ILE A 169 -11.78 9.83 18.31
N GLU A 170 -11.82 9.72 16.98
CA GLU A 170 -10.62 9.70 16.14
C GLU A 170 -9.75 10.94 16.35
N ALA A 171 -10.34 12.14 16.26
CA ALA A 171 -9.66 13.40 16.51
C ALA A 171 -9.04 13.46 17.93
N TYR A 172 -9.78 13.01 18.94
CA TYR A 172 -9.25 12.92 20.30
C TYR A 172 -8.04 11.99 20.40
N LEU A 173 -8.12 10.80 19.82
CA LEU A 173 -7.01 9.84 19.82
C LEU A 173 -5.79 10.40 19.11
N PHE A 174 -5.97 11.08 17.99
CA PHE A 174 -4.89 11.74 17.25
C PHE A 174 -4.18 12.81 18.09
N THR A 175 -4.93 13.63 18.83
CA THR A 175 -4.33 14.66 19.69
C THR A 175 -3.51 14.11 20.86
N LYS A 176 -3.62 12.81 21.17
CA LYS A 176 -2.84 12.17 22.25
C LYS A 176 -1.53 11.55 21.80
N SER A 177 -1.28 11.51 20.52
CA SER A 177 -0.01 11.05 19.95
C SER A 177 1.06 12.15 20.09
N ASP A 178 2.30 11.75 20.36
CA ASP A 178 3.45 12.67 20.36
C ASP A 178 3.90 12.97 18.93
N ILE A 179 3.84 11.95 18.05
CA ILE A 179 3.96 12.10 16.60
C ILE A 179 2.73 11.46 15.95
N ILE A 180 2.22 12.13 14.92
CA ILE A 180 1.22 11.58 14.01
C ILE A 180 1.74 11.71 12.58
N SER A 181 1.61 10.66 11.80
CA SER A 181 2.10 10.64 10.42
C SER A 181 1.13 9.99 9.46
N SER A 182 1.28 10.31 8.20
CA SER A 182 0.57 9.61 7.13
C SER A 182 1.42 9.50 5.86
N ILE A 183 0.95 8.69 4.94
CA ILE A 183 1.69 8.24 3.76
C ILE A 183 1.52 9.13 2.53
N SER A 184 0.63 10.12 2.59
CA SER A 184 0.45 11.10 1.52
C SER A 184 0.23 12.51 2.08
N PHE A 185 0.51 13.54 1.29
CA PHE A 185 0.26 14.92 1.67
C PHE A 185 -1.24 15.19 1.83
N ASN A 186 -2.08 14.63 0.95
CA ASN A 186 -3.53 14.74 1.07
C ASN A 186 -4.04 14.17 2.40
N MET A 187 -3.50 13.03 2.84
CA MET A 187 -3.85 12.46 4.14
C MET A 187 -3.32 13.30 5.31
N VAL A 188 -2.13 13.88 5.19
CA VAL A 188 -1.58 14.82 6.20
C VAL A 188 -2.52 16.02 6.37
N ASP A 189 -2.98 16.61 5.27
CA ASP A 189 -3.93 17.73 5.32
C ASP A 189 -5.29 17.30 5.89
N ARG A 190 -5.76 16.11 5.57
CA ARG A 190 -6.99 15.54 6.15
C ARG A 190 -6.88 15.31 7.66
N ILE A 191 -5.71 14.89 8.15
CA ILE A 191 -5.45 14.81 9.61
C ILE A 191 -5.55 16.20 10.24
N LYS A 192 -4.97 17.23 9.64
CA LYS A 192 -5.06 18.61 10.14
C LYS A 192 -6.51 19.10 10.20
N GLN A 193 -7.31 18.78 9.18
CA GLN A 193 -8.74 19.11 9.16
C GLN A 193 -9.52 18.40 10.29
N LYS A 194 -9.25 17.09 10.52
CA LYS A 194 -9.92 16.30 11.56
C LYS A 194 -9.44 16.65 12.97
N ALA A 195 -8.17 16.95 13.14
CA ALA A 195 -7.52 17.23 14.42
C ALA A 195 -6.59 18.46 14.32
N PRO A 196 -7.13 19.69 14.25
CA PRO A 196 -6.37 20.93 13.97
C PRO A 196 -5.24 21.23 14.97
N LYS A 197 -5.31 20.65 16.17
CA LYS A 197 -4.29 20.82 17.23
C LYS A 197 -3.07 19.90 17.04
N THR A 198 -3.05 19.05 16.03
CA THR A 198 -1.94 18.16 15.72
C THR A 198 -1.02 18.76 14.66
N ASN A 199 0.24 18.33 14.68
CA ASN A 199 1.20 18.66 13.62
C ASN A 199 1.63 17.37 12.89
N PRO A 200 0.81 16.86 11.97
CA PRO A 200 1.09 15.59 11.29
C PRO A 200 2.28 15.74 10.34
N VAL A 201 3.06 14.68 10.24
CA VAL A 201 4.23 14.61 9.37
C VAL A 201 4.03 13.63 8.22
N PHE A 202 4.60 13.94 7.08
CA PHE A 202 4.68 13.02 5.96
C PHE A 202 5.68 11.91 6.25
N PHE A 203 5.22 10.67 6.18
CA PHE A 203 6.01 9.46 6.34
C PHE A 203 5.48 8.40 5.38
N PRO A 204 5.93 8.43 4.10
CA PRO A 204 5.40 7.57 3.05
C PRO A 204 5.86 6.12 3.18
N ASP A 205 5.20 5.25 2.45
CA ASP A 205 5.74 3.96 2.12
C ASP A 205 6.94 4.13 1.19
N TRP A 206 7.78 3.10 1.06
CA TRP A 206 9.05 3.15 0.36
C TRP A 206 9.17 2.04 -0.66
N VAL A 207 10.16 2.15 -1.51
CA VAL A 207 10.57 1.10 -2.42
C VAL A 207 12.04 0.74 -2.17
N ASP A 208 12.33 -0.54 -2.26
CA ASP A 208 13.70 -1.05 -2.23
C ASP A 208 14.28 -0.89 -3.65
N VAL A 209 14.98 0.22 -3.86
CA VAL A 209 15.54 0.60 -5.17
C VAL A 209 16.75 -0.26 -5.56
N ASP A 210 17.36 -0.95 -4.59
CA ASP A 210 18.43 -1.90 -4.85
C ASP A 210 17.86 -3.25 -5.28
N PHE A 211 16.70 -3.62 -4.75
CA PHE A 211 15.95 -4.79 -5.19
C PHE A 211 15.33 -4.60 -6.58
N ILE A 212 14.59 -3.49 -6.82
CA ILE A 212 14.09 -3.18 -8.16
C ILE A 212 15.19 -2.44 -8.92
N ASN A 213 16.02 -3.19 -9.65
CA ASN A 213 17.23 -2.66 -10.27
C ASN A 213 17.24 -2.89 -11.79
N PRO A 214 17.00 -1.84 -12.61
CA PRO A 214 17.01 -1.95 -14.07
C PRO A 214 18.39 -2.20 -14.67
N GLU A 215 19.48 -2.08 -13.89
CA GLU A 215 20.84 -2.38 -14.34
C GLU A 215 21.25 -3.83 -14.05
N ASN A 216 20.48 -4.53 -13.18
CA ASN A 216 20.76 -5.91 -12.78
C ASN A 216 19.46 -6.69 -12.61
N TYR A 217 18.88 -7.15 -13.70
CA TYR A 217 17.68 -7.98 -13.73
C TYR A 217 17.79 -9.08 -14.78
N THR A 218 17.08 -10.18 -14.56
CA THR A 218 16.89 -11.23 -15.54
C THR A 218 15.62 -10.96 -16.33
N HIS A 219 15.68 -11.08 -17.65
CA HIS A 219 14.47 -10.87 -18.46
C HIS A 219 13.38 -11.91 -18.08
N HIS A 220 12.23 -11.40 -17.64
CA HIS A 220 11.15 -12.22 -17.13
C HIS A 220 10.43 -12.99 -18.24
N PRO A 221 10.13 -14.29 -18.08
CA PRO A 221 9.56 -15.14 -19.13
C PRO A 221 8.15 -14.73 -19.60
N HIS A 222 7.40 -13.95 -18.81
CA HIS A 222 6.09 -13.43 -19.20
C HIS A 222 6.16 -12.23 -20.15
N ILE A 223 7.33 -11.66 -20.37
CA ILE A 223 7.55 -10.49 -21.21
C ILE A 223 8.23 -10.92 -22.51
N SER A 224 7.67 -10.53 -23.65
CA SER A 224 8.27 -10.83 -24.96
C SER A 224 9.58 -10.07 -25.17
N ARG A 225 10.52 -10.69 -25.90
CA ARG A 225 11.75 -10.01 -26.34
C ARG A 225 11.58 -9.28 -27.66
N ASP A 226 10.55 -9.69 -28.42
CA ASP A 226 10.36 -9.27 -29.81
C ASP A 226 9.21 -8.27 -29.99
N LYS A 227 8.50 -7.96 -28.89
CA LYS A 227 7.39 -7.02 -28.90
C LYS A 227 7.57 -5.91 -27.88
N PHE A 228 6.97 -4.75 -28.17
CA PHE A 228 6.81 -3.69 -27.18
C PHE A 228 5.74 -4.09 -26.17
N THR A 229 6.15 -4.37 -24.94
CA THR A 229 5.27 -4.89 -23.90
C THR A 229 4.74 -3.80 -22.98
N ILE A 230 3.41 -3.69 -22.92
CA ILE A 230 2.67 -2.82 -22.02
C ILE A 230 2.19 -3.66 -20.83
N LEU A 231 2.75 -3.38 -19.65
CA LEU A 231 2.50 -4.17 -18.44
C LEU A 231 1.52 -3.47 -17.49
N TYR A 232 0.48 -4.20 -17.09
CA TYR A 232 -0.24 -3.95 -15.86
C TYR A 232 0.12 -5.03 -14.84
N SER A 233 0.59 -4.64 -13.66
CA SER A 233 0.90 -5.56 -12.56
C SER A 233 0.24 -5.12 -11.26
N GLY A 234 -0.54 -6.01 -10.64
CA GLY A 234 -1.13 -5.81 -9.32
C GLY A 234 -2.61 -6.19 -9.18
N ASN A 235 -3.29 -5.63 -8.16
CA ASN A 235 -4.67 -5.97 -7.85
C ASN A 235 -5.65 -5.61 -8.98
N ILE A 236 -6.38 -6.60 -9.48
CA ILE A 236 -7.43 -6.47 -10.50
C ILE A 236 -8.75 -6.19 -9.77
N GLY A 237 -8.96 -4.93 -9.37
CA GLY A 237 -10.09 -4.51 -8.57
C GLY A 237 -11.04 -3.56 -9.31
N GLN A 238 -12.13 -3.18 -8.63
CA GLN A 238 -13.16 -2.29 -9.19
C GLN A 238 -12.74 -0.81 -9.22
N LYS A 239 -11.65 -0.46 -8.53
CA LYS A 239 -11.10 0.91 -8.53
C LYS A 239 -10.39 1.27 -9.83
N GLN A 240 -9.97 0.28 -10.60
CA GLN A 240 -9.34 0.48 -11.91
C GLN A 240 -10.41 0.76 -12.97
N ASN A 241 -10.03 1.57 -13.96
CA ASN A 241 -10.86 1.85 -15.13
C ASN A 241 -10.52 0.86 -16.26
N TRP A 242 -11.12 -0.33 -16.19
CA TRP A 242 -10.90 -1.39 -17.18
C TRP A 242 -11.43 -1.04 -18.55
N ASN A 243 -12.38 -0.10 -18.68
CA ASN A 243 -12.86 0.37 -19.98
C ASN A 243 -11.74 1.07 -20.76
N VAL A 244 -10.96 1.93 -20.09
CA VAL A 244 -9.77 2.57 -20.72
C VAL A 244 -8.78 1.49 -21.16
N TYR A 245 -8.50 0.51 -20.30
CA TYR A 245 -7.58 -0.59 -20.61
C TYR A 245 -8.02 -1.38 -21.86
N ILE A 246 -9.27 -1.80 -21.92
CA ILE A 246 -9.84 -2.57 -23.06
C ILE A 246 -9.89 -1.71 -24.33
N THR A 247 -10.29 -0.44 -24.23
CA THR A 247 -10.37 0.44 -25.41
C THR A 247 -8.99 0.68 -26.03
N LEU A 248 -7.97 0.91 -25.22
CA LEU A 248 -6.59 1.06 -25.69
C LEU A 248 -6.06 -0.26 -26.27
N ALA A 249 -6.34 -1.39 -25.62
CA ALA A 249 -5.95 -2.69 -26.13
C ALA A 249 -6.57 -2.98 -27.50
N LYS A 250 -7.85 -2.65 -27.72
CA LYS A 250 -8.50 -2.77 -29.05
C LYS A 250 -7.79 -1.94 -30.11
N LYS A 251 -7.46 -0.68 -29.82
CA LYS A 251 -6.77 0.19 -30.77
C LYS A 251 -5.36 -0.32 -31.10
N LEU A 252 -4.63 -0.76 -30.08
CA LEU A 252 -3.26 -1.21 -30.19
C LEU A 252 -3.12 -2.65 -30.74
N SER A 253 -4.19 -3.47 -30.71
CA SER A 253 -4.18 -4.84 -31.27
C SER A 253 -3.96 -4.90 -32.77
N LEU A 254 -4.10 -3.79 -33.46
CA LEU A 254 -3.77 -3.65 -34.88
C LEU A 254 -2.25 -3.66 -35.14
N TYR A 255 -1.43 -3.47 -34.12
CA TYR A 255 0.03 -3.43 -34.18
C TYR A 255 0.60 -4.78 -33.72
N LYS A 256 1.15 -5.57 -34.63
CA LYS A 256 1.62 -6.94 -34.37
C LYS A 256 2.83 -7.01 -33.44
N ASP A 257 3.59 -5.91 -33.36
CA ASP A 257 4.78 -5.74 -32.56
C ASP A 257 4.52 -5.12 -31.16
N ILE A 258 3.25 -5.04 -30.74
CA ILE A 258 2.81 -4.65 -29.41
C ILE A 258 2.09 -5.83 -28.74
N GLU A 259 2.19 -5.94 -27.43
CA GLU A 259 1.37 -6.81 -26.60
C GLU A 259 1.03 -6.17 -25.27
N PHE A 260 -0.08 -6.59 -24.68
CA PHE A 260 -0.42 -6.28 -23.30
C PHE A 260 -0.15 -7.50 -22.41
N VAL A 261 0.51 -7.25 -21.28
CA VAL A 261 0.70 -8.25 -20.23
C VAL A 261 -0.05 -7.80 -18.98
N LEU A 262 -0.92 -8.68 -18.48
CA LEU A 262 -1.75 -8.48 -17.30
C LEU A 262 -1.35 -9.50 -16.24
N VAL A 263 -0.70 -9.03 -15.17
CA VAL A 263 -0.27 -9.89 -14.05
C VAL A 263 -1.00 -9.49 -12.79
N GLY A 264 -1.70 -10.41 -12.15
CA GLY A 264 -2.36 -10.09 -10.89
C GLY A 264 -3.59 -10.92 -10.56
N GLU A 265 -4.17 -10.60 -9.42
CA GLU A 265 -5.38 -11.21 -8.87
C GLU A 265 -6.31 -10.11 -8.33
N GLY A 266 -7.59 -10.40 -8.16
CA GLY A 266 -8.52 -9.45 -7.57
C GLY A 266 -9.99 -9.76 -7.84
N ALA A 267 -10.86 -9.04 -7.16
CA ALA A 267 -12.30 -9.29 -7.19
C ALA A 267 -12.94 -9.12 -8.59
N PHE A 268 -12.29 -8.39 -9.49
CA PHE A 268 -12.80 -8.14 -10.85
C PHE A 268 -12.12 -9.02 -11.92
N LYS A 269 -11.19 -9.90 -11.55
CA LYS A 269 -10.43 -10.74 -12.49
C LYS A 269 -11.33 -11.51 -13.45
N ASN A 270 -12.26 -12.30 -12.91
CA ASN A 270 -13.09 -13.16 -13.73
C ASN A 270 -13.98 -12.39 -14.72
N ASP A 271 -14.47 -11.22 -14.30
CA ASP A 271 -15.27 -10.35 -15.17
C ASP A 271 -14.39 -9.73 -16.26
N LEU A 272 -13.17 -9.28 -15.92
CA LEU A 272 -12.21 -8.74 -16.88
C LEU A 272 -11.80 -9.78 -17.93
N LEU A 273 -11.49 -11.00 -17.52
CA LEU A 273 -11.12 -12.08 -18.46
C LEU A 273 -12.25 -12.42 -19.42
N LYS A 274 -13.51 -12.43 -18.95
CA LYS A 274 -14.68 -12.59 -19.82
C LYS A 274 -14.80 -11.45 -20.83
N ILE A 275 -14.56 -10.22 -20.41
CA ILE A 275 -14.59 -9.06 -21.32
C ILE A 275 -13.48 -9.20 -22.37
N ILE A 276 -12.26 -9.57 -21.98
CA ILE A 276 -11.14 -9.79 -22.90
C ILE A 276 -11.49 -10.83 -23.97
N GLU A 277 -12.12 -11.94 -23.57
CA GLU A 277 -12.56 -12.99 -24.48
C GLU A 277 -13.68 -12.52 -25.42
N GLN A 278 -14.72 -11.87 -24.88
CA GLN A 278 -15.84 -11.34 -25.67
C GLN A 278 -15.41 -10.31 -26.69
N GLU A 279 -14.37 -9.53 -26.39
CA GLU A 279 -13.80 -8.52 -27.27
C GLU A 279 -12.74 -9.09 -28.26
N GLY A 280 -12.49 -10.39 -28.22
CA GLY A 280 -11.52 -11.06 -29.09
C GLY A 280 -10.06 -10.67 -28.84
N LEU A 281 -9.73 -10.25 -27.61
CA LEU A 281 -8.41 -9.73 -27.26
C LEU A 281 -7.49 -10.76 -26.58
N GLY A 282 -7.90 -12.03 -26.45
CA GLY A 282 -7.14 -13.06 -25.74
C GLY A 282 -5.75 -13.36 -26.32
N GLU A 283 -5.55 -13.16 -27.63
CA GLU A 283 -4.23 -13.30 -28.26
C GLU A 283 -3.34 -12.07 -28.05
N PHE A 284 -3.92 -10.91 -27.80
CA PHE A 284 -3.20 -9.64 -27.62
C PHE A 284 -2.91 -9.34 -26.16
N ILE A 285 -3.83 -9.67 -25.23
CA ILE A 285 -3.67 -9.50 -23.78
C ILE A 285 -3.29 -10.86 -23.18
N LYS A 286 -2.07 -10.99 -22.69
CA LYS A 286 -1.58 -12.18 -22.00
C LYS A 286 -1.80 -12.05 -20.51
N TYR A 287 -2.67 -12.87 -19.94
CA TYR A 287 -2.92 -12.90 -18.51
C TYR A 287 -2.04 -13.92 -17.79
N TYR A 288 -1.50 -13.52 -16.63
CA TYR A 288 -0.77 -14.39 -15.71
C TYR A 288 -1.21 -14.16 -14.26
N GLU A 289 -1.16 -15.23 -13.47
CA GLU A 289 -1.37 -15.18 -12.03
C GLU A 289 -0.28 -14.32 -11.33
N PRO A 290 -0.50 -13.88 -10.06
CA PRO A 290 0.52 -13.18 -9.31
C PRO A 290 1.81 -13.98 -9.24
N ILE A 291 2.93 -13.29 -9.44
CA ILE A 291 4.27 -13.87 -9.35
C ILE A 291 4.81 -13.77 -7.90
N PRO A 292 5.81 -14.58 -7.52
CA PRO A 292 6.57 -14.43 -6.30
C PRO A 292 7.21 -13.04 -6.20
N TYR A 293 7.40 -12.54 -4.96
CA TYR A 293 7.99 -11.21 -4.74
C TYR A 293 9.42 -11.11 -5.29
N GLU A 294 10.19 -12.19 -5.17
CA GLU A 294 11.56 -12.29 -5.68
C GLU A 294 11.69 -12.05 -7.19
N ASP A 295 10.64 -12.37 -7.97
CA ASP A 295 10.62 -12.19 -9.42
C ASP A 295 10.10 -10.80 -9.84
N LEU A 296 9.64 -9.97 -8.88
CA LEU A 296 9.00 -8.70 -9.16
C LEU A 296 9.94 -7.70 -9.87
N SER A 297 11.21 -7.66 -9.49
CA SER A 297 12.20 -6.81 -10.15
C SER A 297 12.34 -7.15 -11.63
N ASP A 298 12.48 -8.45 -11.91
CA ASP A 298 12.65 -8.98 -13.26
C ASP A 298 11.42 -8.68 -14.12
N LEU A 299 10.22 -8.87 -13.59
CA LEU A 299 8.99 -8.54 -14.30
C LEU A 299 8.90 -7.04 -14.64
N LEU A 300 9.08 -6.18 -13.63
CA LEU A 300 8.92 -4.74 -13.82
C LEU A 300 9.99 -4.15 -14.74
N CYS A 301 11.24 -4.60 -14.60
CA CYS A 301 12.33 -4.11 -15.43
C CYS A 301 12.33 -4.67 -16.87
N SER A 302 11.62 -5.77 -17.12
CA SER A 302 11.51 -6.37 -18.46
C SER A 302 10.49 -5.66 -19.36
N ALA A 303 9.47 -5.01 -18.79
CA ALA A 303 8.45 -4.29 -19.56
C ALA A 303 9.03 -3.04 -20.25
N ASP A 304 8.39 -2.60 -21.33
CA ASP A 304 8.74 -1.35 -22.02
C ASP A 304 7.96 -0.16 -21.47
N LEU A 305 6.70 -0.39 -21.05
CA LEU A 305 5.79 0.62 -20.53
C LEU A 305 4.90 0.02 -19.43
N HIS A 306 4.72 0.77 -18.34
CA HIS A 306 3.74 0.44 -17.32
C HIS A 306 2.45 1.23 -17.49
N VAL A 307 1.31 0.61 -17.19
CA VAL A 307 0.02 1.29 -17.19
C VAL A 307 -0.73 1.09 -15.87
N LEU A 308 -1.42 2.15 -15.44
CA LEU A 308 -2.31 2.13 -14.30
C LEU A 308 -3.51 3.05 -14.57
N PHE A 309 -4.64 2.47 -14.91
CA PHE A 309 -5.85 3.23 -15.16
C PHE A 309 -6.77 3.18 -13.95
N GLN A 310 -6.95 4.34 -13.31
CA GLN A 310 -7.82 4.50 -12.14
C GLN A 310 -9.09 5.25 -12.55
N LYS A 311 -10.20 4.96 -11.87
CA LYS A 311 -11.43 5.73 -12.04
C LYS A 311 -11.27 7.12 -11.46
N SER A 312 -11.79 8.15 -12.13
CA SER A 312 -11.69 9.54 -11.69
C SER A 312 -12.55 9.89 -10.46
N ASP A 313 -13.58 9.08 -10.16
CA ASP A 313 -14.41 9.22 -8.96
C ASP A 313 -13.74 8.66 -7.68
N ILE A 314 -12.61 7.98 -7.85
CA ILE A 314 -11.83 7.47 -6.73
C ILE A 314 -10.70 8.45 -6.45
N ILE A 315 -10.96 9.38 -5.54
CA ILE A 315 -9.92 10.23 -4.97
C ILE A 315 -9.05 9.34 -4.09
N ASP A 316 -8.00 8.75 -4.68
CA ASP A 316 -7.00 8.04 -3.90
C ASP A 316 -6.28 9.07 -3.01
N SER A 317 -6.69 9.11 -1.75
CA SER A 317 -5.96 9.83 -0.71
C SER A 317 -4.59 9.21 -0.44
N VAL A 318 -4.30 8.07 -1.05
CA VAL A 318 -3.10 7.26 -0.83
C VAL A 318 -2.39 7.00 -2.15
N MET A 319 -1.07 7.16 -2.17
CA MET A 319 -0.25 6.73 -3.31
C MET A 319 -0.24 5.19 -3.37
N PRO A 320 -0.74 4.57 -4.46
CA PRO A 320 -0.70 3.12 -4.60
C PRO A 320 0.74 2.61 -4.60
N SER A 321 1.03 1.61 -3.77
CA SER A 321 2.39 1.05 -3.64
C SER A 321 2.98 0.54 -4.96
N LYS A 322 2.12 0.10 -5.91
CA LYS A 322 2.57 -0.37 -7.23
C LYS A 322 3.30 0.72 -8.06
N ILE A 323 2.93 1.99 -7.90
CA ILE A 323 3.60 3.10 -8.61
C ILE A 323 5.06 3.23 -8.18
N LEU A 324 5.35 2.96 -6.90
CA LEU A 324 6.73 2.97 -6.40
C LEU A 324 7.60 1.96 -7.16
N GLY A 325 7.10 0.75 -7.39
CA GLY A 325 7.78 -0.28 -8.18
C GLY A 325 7.90 0.09 -9.65
N MET A 326 6.78 0.52 -10.26
CA MET A 326 6.75 0.94 -11.68
C MET A 326 7.81 2.01 -11.97
N MET A 327 7.83 3.07 -11.18
CA MET A 327 8.79 4.17 -11.37
C MET A 327 10.24 3.76 -11.05
N SER A 328 10.45 2.84 -10.10
CA SER A 328 11.78 2.35 -9.75
C SER A 328 12.41 1.47 -10.83
N SER A 329 11.60 0.83 -11.66
CA SER A 329 12.09 0.00 -12.78
C SER A 329 12.73 0.79 -13.93
N ALA A 330 12.76 2.13 -13.83
CA ALA A 330 13.23 3.03 -14.88
C ALA A 330 12.48 2.84 -16.22
N ARG A 331 11.20 2.51 -16.15
CA ARG A 331 10.33 2.42 -17.33
C ARG A 331 9.31 3.56 -17.32
N PRO A 332 8.90 4.08 -18.48
CA PRO A 332 7.81 5.03 -18.58
C PRO A 332 6.52 4.46 -17.95
N SER A 333 5.69 5.36 -17.46
CA SER A 333 4.39 4.96 -16.89
C SER A 333 3.28 5.86 -17.40
N ILE A 334 2.20 5.28 -17.90
CA ILE A 334 0.96 5.97 -18.28
C ILE A 334 -0.11 5.68 -17.23
N ILE A 335 -0.62 6.74 -16.64
CA ILE A 335 -1.55 6.63 -15.52
C ILE A 335 -2.77 7.51 -15.81
N THR A 336 -3.97 7.00 -15.50
CA THR A 336 -5.18 7.84 -15.51
C THR A 336 -5.80 7.93 -14.13
N GLY A 337 -6.62 8.96 -13.91
CA GLY A 337 -7.35 9.16 -12.66
C GLY A 337 -7.71 10.62 -12.41
N ASP A 338 -7.98 10.96 -11.17
CA ASP A 338 -8.25 12.33 -10.73
C ASP A 338 -6.97 13.18 -10.73
N GLN A 339 -7.01 14.33 -11.40
CA GLN A 339 -5.87 15.26 -11.53
C GLN A 339 -5.43 15.88 -10.18
N SER A 340 -6.29 15.87 -9.17
CA SER A 340 -5.97 16.34 -7.81
C SER A 340 -5.36 15.24 -6.92
N SER A 341 -5.25 14.01 -7.43
CA SER A 341 -4.72 12.87 -6.69
C SER A 341 -3.24 13.03 -6.33
N GLU A 342 -2.83 12.35 -5.27
CA GLU A 342 -1.42 12.28 -4.89
C GLU A 342 -0.55 11.70 -6.02
N VAL A 343 -1.09 10.73 -6.75
CA VAL A 343 -0.42 10.11 -7.91
C VAL A 343 -0.13 11.14 -8.99
N ALA A 344 -1.14 11.91 -9.38
CA ALA A 344 -0.99 12.97 -10.40
C ALA A 344 0.10 13.97 -10.02
N LYS A 345 0.15 14.35 -8.75
CA LYS A 345 1.19 15.23 -8.21
C LYS A 345 2.60 14.64 -8.36
N HIS A 346 2.78 13.38 -7.95
CA HIS A 346 4.09 12.74 -8.01
C HIS A 346 4.55 12.45 -9.44
N ILE A 347 3.66 12.08 -10.35
CA ILE A 347 3.97 11.92 -11.77
C ILE A 347 4.42 13.25 -12.39
N ARG A 348 3.74 14.34 -12.10
CA ARG A 348 4.16 15.68 -12.57
C ARG A 348 5.52 16.10 -12.02
N LEU A 349 5.76 15.91 -10.72
CA LEU A 349 7.02 16.28 -10.08
C LEU A 349 8.19 15.45 -10.60
N SER A 350 7.98 14.19 -10.88
CA SER A 350 9.02 13.27 -11.38
C SER A 350 9.32 13.45 -12.87
N GLN A 351 8.42 14.08 -13.63
CA GLN A 351 8.47 14.07 -15.10
C GLN A 351 8.61 12.66 -15.69
N ALA A 352 8.02 11.68 -14.99
CA ALA A 352 8.10 10.25 -15.32
C ALA A 352 7.17 9.83 -16.45
N TRP A 353 6.59 10.75 -17.13
CA TRP A 353 5.66 10.72 -18.24
C TRP A 353 4.23 11.13 -17.88
N GLY A 354 3.19 10.46 -18.44
CA GLY A 354 1.86 11.04 -18.54
C GLY A 354 0.91 10.66 -17.41
N PHE A 355 0.21 11.66 -16.92
CA PHE A 355 -1.00 11.50 -16.14
C PHE A 355 -2.18 12.14 -16.89
N TYR A 356 -3.22 11.36 -17.17
CA TYR A 356 -4.32 11.73 -18.06
C TYR A 356 -5.67 11.63 -17.36
N ASN A 357 -6.66 12.34 -17.90
CA ASN A 357 -8.05 12.02 -17.60
C ASN A 357 -8.48 10.74 -18.35
N ASN A 358 -9.48 10.04 -17.84
CA ASN A 358 -9.95 8.78 -18.45
C ASN A 358 -10.52 8.96 -19.87
N GLU A 359 -10.90 10.14 -20.24
CA GLU A 359 -11.48 10.51 -21.53
C GLU A 359 -10.42 10.80 -22.62
N GLU A 360 -9.15 10.99 -22.21
CA GLU A 360 -8.05 11.37 -23.12
C GLU A 360 -7.43 10.13 -23.83
N ILE A 361 -8.28 9.20 -24.27
CA ILE A 361 -7.86 7.91 -24.86
C ILE A 361 -7.02 8.10 -26.12
N GLU A 362 -7.37 9.04 -27.00
CA GLU A 362 -6.62 9.31 -28.22
C GLU A 362 -5.21 9.82 -27.91
N GLN A 363 -5.09 10.73 -26.97
CA GLN A 363 -3.77 11.25 -26.56
C GLN A 363 -2.91 10.15 -25.94
N ILE A 364 -3.52 9.29 -25.07
CA ILE A 364 -2.82 8.14 -24.48
C ILE A 364 -2.32 7.20 -25.58
N PHE A 365 -3.16 6.92 -26.57
CA PHE A 365 -2.80 6.05 -27.70
C PHE A 365 -1.62 6.61 -28.50
N GLU A 366 -1.66 7.90 -28.85
CA GLU A 366 -0.56 8.57 -29.60
C GLU A 366 0.74 8.56 -28.79
N ASP A 367 0.65 8.83 -27.49
CA ASP A 367 1.80 8.83 -26.60
C ASP A 367 2.40 7.43 -26.41
N ILE A 368 1.59 6.37 -26.39
CA ILE A 368 2.11 4.99 -26.39
C ILE A 368 2.91 4.71 -27.65
N LEU A 369 2.42 5.10 -28.82
CA LEU A 369 3.14 4.90 -30.08
C LEU A 369 4.45 5.72 -30.11
N LYS A 370 4.41 6.97 -29.65
CA LYS A 370 5.61 7.80 -29.52
C LYS A 370 6.67 7.18 -28.60
N ILE A 371 6.28 6.68 -27.44
CA ILE A 371 7.18 5.99 -26.51
C ILE A 371 7.79 4.76 -27.17
N LYS A 372 6.98 3.99 -27.92
CA LYS A 372 7.43 2.81 -28.63
C LYS A 372 8.49 3.13 -29.70
N GLU A 373 8.32 4.22 -30.44
CA GLU A 373 9.18 4.61 -31.54
C GLU A 373 10.49 5.28 -31.09
N ASP A 374 10.46 6.00 -29.96
CA ASP A 374 11.61 6.76 -29.46
C ASP A 374 12.25 6.12 -28.22
N ARG A 375 13.20 5.24 -28.45
CA ARG A 375 13.93 4.53 -27.38
C ARG A 375 14.74 5.45 -26.47
N GLU A 376 15.29 6.55 -26.98
CA GLU A 376 16.07 7.50 -26.17
C GLU A 376 15.14 8.32 -25.26
N PHE A 377 13.99 8.68 -25.77
CA PHE A 377 12.95 9.31 -24.97
C PHE A 377 12.46 8.36 -23.86
N GLN A 378 12.18 7.08 -24.19
CA GLN A 378 11.78 6.04 -23.23
C GLN A 378 12.79 5.94 -22.08
N LYS A 379 14.10 5.85 -22.38
CA LYS A 379 15.17 5.79 -21.39
C LYS A 379 15.25 7.05 -20.53
N THR A 380 15.14 8.21 -21.17
CA THR A 380 15.21 9.52 -20.48
C THR A 380 14.11 9.67 -19.45
N VAL A 381 12.87 9.34 -19.83
CA VAL A 381 11.70 9.39 -18.97
C VAL A 381 11.80 8.37 -17.83
N GLY A 382 12.17 7.14 -18.16
CA GLY A 382 12.37 6.08 -17.17
C GLY A 382 13.45 6.44 -16.14
N LYS A 383 14.57 7.03 -16.57
CA LYS A 383 15.63 7.51 -15.68
C LYS A 383 15.13 8.60 -14.72
N LYS A 384 14.33 9.56 -15.22
CA LYS A 384 13.73 10.61 -14.38
C LYS A 384 12.82 9.99 -13.31
N ALA A 385 11.97 9.00 -13.69
CA ALA A 385 11.12 8.28 -12.78
C ALA A 385 11.91 7.62 -11.63
N ARG A 386 12.95 6.87 -11.99
CA ARG A 386 13.83 6.20 -11.01
C ARG A 386 14.57 7.18 -10.11
N THR A 387 15.16 8.22 -10.67
CA THR A 387 15.85 9.26 -9.89
C THR A 387 14.91 9.86 -8.84
N TYR A 388 13.69 10.17 -9.23
CA TYR A 388 12.68 10.67 -8.30
C TYR A 388 12.35 9.67 -7.16
N MET A 389 12.28 8.36 -7.46
CA MET A 389 12.06 7.33 -6.44
C MET A 389 13.25 7.22 -5.48
N ILE A 390 14.49 7.20 -6.00
CA ILE A 390 15.70 7.18 -5.19
C ILE A 390 15.73 8.38 -4.23
N GLU A 391 15.46 9.57 -4.75
CA GLU A 391 15.55 10.82 -3.99
C GLU A 391 14.41 11.03 -2.98
N ASN A 392 13.23 10.42 -3.18
CA ASN A 392 12.06 10.73 -2.37
C ASN A 392 11.44 9.54 -1.66
N PHE A 393 11.61 8.31 -2.18
CA PHE A 393 10.90 7.12 -1.70
C PHE A 393 11.79 5.90 -1.48
N SER A 394 13.13 6.04 -1.59
CA SER A 394 14.02 4.90 -1.32
C SER A 394 13.88 4.44 0.13
N LYS A 395 13.93 3.13 0.32
CA LYS A 395 13.84 2.45 1.62
C LYS A 395 14.80 3.07 2.63
N ASP A 396 16.07 3.20 2.26
CA ASP A 396 17.09 3.74 3.16
C ASP A 396 16.79 5.18 3.60
N LYS A 397 16.39 6.03 2.66
CA LYS A 397 16.05 7.42 2.97
C LYS A 397 14.87 7.54 3.92
N ILE A 398 13.80 6.80 3.65
CA ILE A 398 12.59 6.86 4.49
C ILE A 398 12.86 6.24 5.87
N LEU A 399 13.54 5.09 5.93
CA LEU A 399 13.87 4.44 7.21
C LEU A 399 14.83 5.29 8.05
N ASN A 400 15.83 5.93 7.44
CA ASN A 400 16.71 6.85 8.17
C ASN A 400 15.96 8.11 8.64
N SER A 401 14.99 8.62 7.85
CA SER A 401 14.14 9.74 8.30
C SER A 401 13.30 9.40 9.54
N PHE A 402 12.95 8.13 9.74
CA PHE A 402 12.33 7.67 10.98
C PHE A 402 13.28 7.83 12.17
N LEU A 403 14.54 7.43 12.04
CA LEU A 403 15.55 7.60 13.09
C LEU A 403 15.71 9.09 13.47
N ASP A 404 15.81 9.98 12.47
CA ASP A 404 15.92 11.41 12.70
C ASP A 404 14.74 11.99 13.50
N LYS A 405 13.53 11.46 13.26
CA LYS A 405 12.34 11.88 14.00
C LYS A 405 12.33 11.35 15.44
N ILE A 406 12.76 10.11 15.66
CA ILE A 406 12.80 9.56 17.03
C ILE A 406 13.93 10.14 17.88
N TYR A 407 15.03 10.61 17.27
CA TYR A 407 16.08 11.34 18.01
C TYR A 407 15.61 12.70 18.55
N LYS A 408 14.56 13.27 17.96
CA LYS A 408 13.98 14.57 18.39
C LYS A 408 12.88 14.43 19.45
N LEU A 409 12.51 13.21 19.85
CA LEU A 409 11.51 12.90 20.88
C LEU A 409 12.11 12.85 22.28
#